data_bdac82c3627f847b22586c8c22fe4d36
#
_entry.id   bdac82c3627f847b22586c8c22fe4d36
#
_cell.length_a   1.000
_cell.length_b   1.000
_cell.length_c   1.000
_cell.angle_alpha   90.00
_cell.angle_beta   90.00
_cell.angle_gamma   90.00
#
_symmetry.space_group_name_H-M   'P 1'
#
loop_
_entity.id
_entity.type
_entity.pdbx_description
1 polymer ?
#
loop_
_entity_poly.entity_id
_entity_poly.type
_entity_poly.pdbx_seq_one_letter_code
_entity_poly.pdbx_strand_id
1 'polypeptide(L)'
;MWDSSLNQGLAANSSQPTTLKAPFLEQFTDDWEDRWRVSHAKKEKTEEEWQYVGTWSVEEPTVLRGIAGDKGLVLKDKAAHHAISAKFPTAVDNTGKTLVVQYEVKLQGKLFARLYQLRQYD
;
A
#
# COMPACT_ATOMS: atom_id res chain seq x y z
N MET A 1 -18.83 17.68 35.90
CA MET A 1 -18.76 16.22 35.97
C MET A 1 -18.66 15.69 34.55
N TRP A 2 -17.51 15.23 34.16
CA TRP A 2 -17.30 14.69 32.82
C TRP A 2 -17.90 13.29 32.76
N ASP A 3 -18.79 13.09 31.82
CA ASP A 3 -19.39 11.79 31.54
C ASP A 3 -18.37 10.92 30.80
N SER A 4 -17.85 9.89 31.45
CA SER A 4 -16.91 8.94 30.87
C SER A 4 -17.51 8.10 29.73
N SER A 5 -18.83 8.16 29.52
CA SER A 5 -19.50 7.48 28.41
C SER A 5 -19.19 8.12 27.04
N LEU A 6 -18.77 9.38 27.00
CA LEU A 6 -18.37 10.07 25.76
C LEU A 6 -17.00 9.60 25.23
N ASN A 7 -16.15 9.02 26.07
CA ASN A 7 -14.86 8.45 25.63
C ASN A 7 -14.97 7.07 24.96
N GLN A 8 -16.07 6.38 25.14
CA GLN A 8 -16.26 5.07 24.50
C GLN A 8 -16.57 5.19 23.01
N GLY A 9 -17.10 6.32 22.54
CA GLY A 9 -17.34 6.58 21.12
C GLY A 9 -16.09 6.81 20.30
N LEU A 10 -14.98 7.27 20.91
CA LEU A 10 -13.72 7.51 20.21
C LEU A 10 -12.90 6.21 20.00
N ALA A 11 -13.07 5.21 20.86
CA ALA A 11 -12.44 3.92 20.69
C ALA A 11 -13.03 3.09 19.52
N ALA A 12 -14.25 3.41 19.10
CA ALA A 12 -14.92 2.75 17.97
C ALA A 12 -14.36 3.13 16.59
N ASN A 13 -13.52 4.17 16.52
CA ASN A 13 -12.94 4.67 15.28
C ASN A 13 -11.46 4.33 15.10
N SER A 14 -10.96 3.31 15.77
CA SER A 14 -9.62 2.78 15.51
C SER A 14 -9.65 1.72 14.42
N SER A 15 -8.61 1.71 13.58
CA SER A 15 -8.45 0.68 12.56
C SER A 15 -8.36 -0.70 13.20
N GLN A 16 -9.14 -1.62 12.69
CA GLN A 16 -9.11 -3.02 13.10
C GLN A 16 -8.77 -3.89 11.89
N PRO A 17 -7.80 -4.80 12.03
CA PRO A 17 -7.48 -5.75 10.96
C PRO A 17 -8.72 -6.57 10.58
N THR A 18 -8.92 -6.77 9.28
CA THR A 18 -10.02 -7.61 8.80
C THR A 18 -9.78 -9.08 9.14
N THR A 19 -10.85 -9.81 9.36
CA THR A 19 -10.84 -11.27 9.51
C THR A 19 -11.09 -12.01 8.19
N LEU A 20 -11.32 -11.27 7.10
CA LEU A 20 -11.50 -11.84 5.77
C LEU A 20 -10.25 -12.60 5.35
N LYS A 21 -10.45 -13.64 4.57
CA LYS A 21 -9.38 -14.47 4.00
C LYS A 21 -9.38 -14.31 2.47
N ALA A 22 -8.20 -14.13 1.92
CA ALA A 22 -7.97 -14.09 0.49
C ALA A 22 -6.63 -14.78 0.18
N PRO A 23 -6.38 -15.21 -1.07
CA PRO A 23 -5.08 -15.74 -1.50
C PRO A 23 -3.92 -14.77 -1.23
N PHE A 24 -4.20 -13.48 -1.34
CA PHE A 24 -3.32 -12.40 -0.92
C PHE A 24 -4.16 -11.30 -0.27
N LEU A 25 -3.78 -10.90 0.93
CA LEU A 25 -4.40 -9.81 1.67
C LEU A 25 -3.32 -9.01 2.38
N GLU A 26 -3.28 -7.71 2.12
CA GLU A 26 -2.32 -6.80 2.75
C GLU A 26 -3.05 -5.63 3.40
N GLN A 27 -2.69 -5.35 4.64
CA GLN A 27 -3.23 -4.24 5.44
C GLN A 27 -2.13 -3.31 5.96
N PHE A 28 -0.89 -3.53 5.53
CA PHE A 28 0.28 -2.73 5.90
C PHE A 28 0.47 -2.58 7.40
N THR A 29 0.51 -3.71 8.09
CA THR A 29 0.93 -3.80 9.49
C THR A 29 2.43 -3.54 9.63
N ASP A 30 2.91 -3.33 10.87
CA ASP A 30 4.30 -2.91 11.13
C ASP A 30 5.36 -3.91 10.62
N ASP A 31 4.98 -5.17 10.35
CA ASP A 31 5.81 -6.24 9.78
C ASP A 31 5.75 -6.32 8.23
N TRP A 32 5.32 -5.27 7.56
CA TRP A 32 5.14 -5.24 6.10
C TRP A 32 6.43 -5.55 5.32
N GLU A 33 7.61 -5.18 5.84
CA GLU A 33 8.92 -5.43 5.21
C GLU A 33 9.27 -6.92 5.13
N ASP A 34 8.65 -7.76 5.94
CA ASP A 34 8.81 -9.22 5.85
C ASP A 34 8.14 -9.78 4.59
N ARG A 35 7.10 -9.13 4.10
CA ARG A 35 6.28 -9.55 2.96
C ARG A 35 6.64 -8.83 1.66
N TRP A 36 7.09 -7.59 1.75
CA TRP A 36 7.35 -6.74 0.60
C TRP A 36 8.85 -6.52 0.39
N ARG A 37 9.23 -6.43 -0.87
CA ARG A 37 10.62 -6.14 -1.28
C ARG A 37 10.64 -4.89 -2.14
N VAL A 38 11.36 -3.88 -1.71
CA VAL A 38 11.60 -2.66 -2.48
C VAL A 38 12.57 -2.98 -3.62
N SER A 39 12.23 -2.54 -4.81
CA SER A 39 13.11 -2.70 -5.98
C SER A 39 14.13 -1.57 -6.04
N HIS A 40 15.38 -1.94 -6.28
CA HIS A 40 16.48 -1.02 -6.60
C HIS A 40 16.99 -1.24 -8.03
N ALA A 41 16.15 -1.81 -8.89
CA ALA A 41 16.50 -2.04 -10.27
C ALA A 41 16.81 -0.73 -11.00
N LYS A 42 17.78 -0.79 -11.88
CA LYS A 42 18.19 0.31 -12.74
C LYS A 42 18.27 -0.16 -14.19
N LYS A 43 18.05 0.76 -15.10
CA LYS A 43 18.21 0.53 -16.52
C LYS A 43 19.47 1.27 -16.97
N GLU A 44 20.45 0.50 -17.41
CA GLU A 44 21.70 1.00 -17.98
C GLU A 44 21.70 0.79 -19.50
N LYS A 45 22.46 1.58 -20.23
CA LYS A 45 22.72 1.45 -21.68
C LYS A 45 21.57 1.88 -22.61
N THR A 46 20.73 2.82 -22.20
CA THR A 46 19.80 3.50 -23.09
C THR A 46 19.96 5.01 -22.96
N GLU A 47 19.47 5.77 -23.93
CA GLU A 47 19.45 7.25 -23.87
C GLU A 47 18.69 7.79 -22.64
N GLU A 48 17.84 6.98 -22.04
CA GLU A 48 17.15 7.27 -20.79
C GLU A 48 17.64 6.31 -19.70
N GLU A 49 18.58 6.76 -18.88
CA GLU A 49 18.95 6.06 -17.64
C GLU A 49 17.89 6.33 -16.58
N TRP A 50 17.38 5.28 -15.97
CA TRP A 50 16.48 5.40 -14.83
C TRP A 50 16.72 4.30 -13.81
N GLN A 51 16.45 4.61 -12.57
CA GLN A 51 16.49 3.61 -11.50
C GLN A 51 15.36 3.87 -10.50
N TYR A 52 14.97 2.82 -9.80
CA TYR A 52 14.03 2.93 -8.68
C TYR A 52 14.78 3.41 -7.44
N VAL A 53 14.66 4.69 -7.15
CA VAL A 53 15.32 5.34 -6.00
C VAL A 53 14.32 5.78 -4.94
N GLY A 54 13.04 5.71 -5.23
CA GLY A 54 12.00 6.14 -4.32
C GLY A 54 11.91 5.26 -3.08
N THR A 55 11.66 5.89 -1.95
CA THR A 55 11.53 5.26 -0.65
C THR A 55 10.07 5.05 -0.28
N TRP A 56 9.83 4.02 0.51
CA TRP A 56 8.52 3.64 0.99
C TRP A 56 8.46 3.69 2.51
N SER A 57 7.30 3.99 3.05
CA SER A 57 7.01 3.82 4.47
C SER A 57 5.58 3.37 4.68
N VAL A 58 5.30 2.83 5.86
CA VAL A 58 3.94 2.51 6.29
C VAL A 58 3.58 3.46 7.40
N GLU A 59 2.62 4.35 7.15
CA GLU A 59 2.22 5.41 8.06
C GLU A 59 0.75 5.78 7.88
N GLU A 60 0.21 6.49 8.86
CA GLU A 60 -1.14 7.04 8.76
C GLU A 60 -1.20 8.19 7.73
N PRO A 61 -2.37 8.42 7.09
CA PRO A 61 -2.55 9.55 6.20
C PRO A 61 -2.26 10.88 6.89
N THR A 62 -1.62 11.80 6.18
CA THR A 62 -1.35 13.15 6.67
C THR A 62 -2.47 14.12 6.34
N VAL A 63 -3.29 13.82 5.34
CA VAL A 63 -4.40 14.63 4.86
C VAL A 63 -5.70 13.85 5.04
N LEU A 64 -6.71 14.50 5.60
CA LEU A 64 -8.04 13.93 5.83
C LEU A 64 -7.95 12.55 6.51
N ARG A 65 -7.35 12.53 7.67
CA ARG A 65 -7.30 11.33 8.53
C ARG A 65 -8.74 10.91 8.85
N GLY A 66 -9.05 9.66 8.55
CA GLY A 66 -10.36 9.09 8.85
C GLY A 66 -10.34 8.30 10.15
N ILE A 67 -9.66 7.18 10.16
CA ILE A 67 -9.63 6.21 11.24
C ILE A 67 -8.25 6.22 11.88
N ALA A 68 -8.18 6.30 13.21
CA ALA A 68 -6.91 6.24 13.93
C ALA A 68 -6.25 4.86 13.77
N GLY A 69 -4.93 4.85 13.53
CA GLY A 69 -4.17 3.61 13.32
C GLY A 69 -4.36 2.98 11.95
N ASP A 70 -5.15 3.58 11.06
CA ASP A 70 -5.29 3.11 9.69
C ASP A 70 -4.07 3.53 8.87
N LYS A 71 -3.13 2.61 8.73
CA LYS A 71 -1.86 2.81 8.04
C LYS A 71 -1.96 2.32 6.59
N GLY A 72 -1.17 2.92 5.73
CA GLY A 72 -1.03 2.49 4.35
C GLY A 72 0.41 2.65 3.86
N LEU A 73 0.70 2.02 2.74
CA LEU A 73 1.99 2.16 2.08
C LEU A 73 2.09 3.52 1.40
N VAL A 74 3.11 4.29 1.74
CA VAL A 74 3.29 5.69 1.29
C VAL A 74 4.56 5.84 0.48
N LEU A 75 4.45 6.50 -0.68
CA LEU A 75 5.59 6.97 -1.46
C LEU A 75 6.12 8.26 -0.85
N LYS A 76 7.37 8.28 -0.47
CA LYS A 76 7.98 9.40 0.26
C LYS A 76 8.63 10.45 -0.64
N ASP A 77 9.08 10.07 -1.83
CA ASP A 77 9.87 10.93 -2.69
C ASP A 77 9.06 11.42 -3.88
N LYS A 78 9.08 12.73 -4.10
CA LYS A 78 8.44 13.35 -5.28
C LYS A 78 9.30 13.12 -6.51
N ALA A 79 8.64 12.94 -7.66
CA ALA A 79 9.29 12.79 -8.97
C ALA A 79 10.35 11.67 -9.03
N ALA A 80 10.26 10.68 -8.16
CA ALA A 80 11.12 9.51 -8.14
C ALA A 80 10.37 8.27 -8.64
N HIS A 81 11.11 7.35 -9.24
CA HIS A 81 10.57 6.05 -9.59
C HIS A 81 10.53 5.15 -8.35
N HIS A 82 9.38 4.56 -8.11
CA HIS A 82 9.15 3.63 -7.01
C HIS A 82 8.69 2.29 -7.56
N ALA A 83 9.24 1.21 -7.06
CA ALA A 83 8.73 -0.12 -7.31
C ALA A 83 8.85 -0.99 -6.07
N ILE A 84 7.87 -1.81 -5.85
CA ILE A 84 7.78 -2.73 -4.73
C ILE A 84 7.05 -3.99 -5.17
N SER A 85 7.39 -5.11 -4.61
CA SER A 85 6.75 -6.39 -4.94
C SER A 85 6.56 -7.23 -3.69
N ALA A 86 5.52 -8.04 -3.71
CA ALA A 86 5.29 -9.08 -2.71
C ALA A 86 5.02 -10.41 -3.40
N LYS A 87 5.53 -11.48 -2.83
CA LYS A 87 5.27 -12.82 -3.30
C LYS A 87 4.00 -13.36 -2.65
N PHE A 88 3.13 -13.96 -3.45
CA PHE A 88 1.98 -14.68 -2.91
C PHE A 88 2.45 -15.92 -2.12
N PRO A 89 1.85 -16.21 -0.97
CA PRO A 89 2.17 -17.40 -0.19
C PRO A 89 1.98 -18.69 -0.98
N THR A 90 0.97 -18.71 -1.84
CA THR A 90 0.63 -19.85 -2.72
C THR A 90 0.30 -19.32 -4.10
N ALA A 91 0.72 -20.04 -5.13
CA ALA A 91 0.37 -19.69 -6.51
C ALA A 91 -1.16 -19.68 -6.69
N VAL A 92 -1.66 -18.66 -7.36
CA VAL A 92 -3.08 -18.50 -7.66
C VAL A 92 -3.34 -18.99 -9.08
N ASP A 93 -4.04 -20.10 -9.20
CA ASP A 93 -4.52 -20.60 -10.49
C ASP A 93 -5.95 -20.08 -10.72
N ASN A 94 -6.10 -19.21 -11.69
CA ASN A 94 -7.37 -18.62 -12.08
C ASN A 94 -7.93 -19.24 -13.39
N THR A 95 -7.39 -20.38 -13.85
CA THR A 95 -7.87 -21.08 -15.05
C THR A 95 -9.37 -21.38 -14.93
N GLY A 96 -10.17 -20.86 -15.85
CA GLY A 96 -11.62 -21.01 -15.83
C GLY A 96 -12.35 -20.28 -14.68
N LYS A 97 -11.68 -19.37 -13.99
CA LYS A 97 -12.22 -18.58 -12.86
C LYS A 97 -12.03 -17.10 -13.11
N THR A 98 -12.79 -16.28 -12.39
CA THR A 98 -12.61 -14.84 -12.40
C THR A 98 -11.54 -14.45 -11.36
N LEU A 99 -10.51 -13.74 -11.80
CA LEU A 99 -9.57 -13.09 -10.91
C LEU A 99 -10.14 -11.74 -10.45
N VAL A 100 -10.24 -11.54 -9.16
CA VAL A 100 -10.63 -10.26 -8.56
C VAL A 100 -9.43 -9.66 -7.86
N VAL A 101 -9.05 -8.46 -8.28
CA VAL A 101 -7.99 -7.65 -7.65
C VAL A 101 -8.62 -6.36 -7.17
N GLN A 102 -8.42 -6.05 -5.90
CA GLN A 102 -8.91 -4.82 -5.28
C GLN A 102 -7.78 -4.14 -4.53
N TYR A 103 -7.68 -2.83 -4.68
CA TYR A 103 -6.78 -2.00 -3.90
C TYR A 103 -7.40 -0.61 -3.71
N GLU A 104 -6.95 0.08 -2.68
CA GLU A 104 -7.35 1.45 -2.38
C GLU A 104 -6.16 2.38 -2.53
N VAL A 105 -6.38 3.55 -3.12
CA VAL A 105 -5.36 4.58 -3.31
C VAL A 105 -5.87 5.91 -2.79
N LYS A 106 -5.10 6.55 -1.93
CA LYS A 106 -5.35 7.90 -1.44
C LYS A 106 -4.30 8.88 -1.94
N LEU A 107 -4.74 9.91 -2.62
CA LEU A 107 -3.89 10.98 -3.10
C LEU A 107 -3.78 12.07 -2.02
N GLN A 108 -2.57 12.30 -1.50
CA GLN A 108 -2.33 13.23 -0.40
C GLN A 108 -1.70 14.56 -0.83
N GLY A 109 -1.48 14.77 -2.11
CA GLY A 109 -0.85 15.98 -2.65
C GLY A 109 -1.32 16.31 -4.05
N LYS A 110 -0.79 17.39 -4.60
CA LYS A 110 -1.02 17.71 -6.02
C LYS A 110 -0.32 16.65 -6.86
N LEU A 111 -1.11 15.85 -7.54
CA LEU A 111 -0.62 14.82 -8.44
C LEU A 111 -0.41 15.44 -9.83
N PHE A 112 0.82 15.46 -10.28
CA PHE A 112 1.09 15.50 -11.72
C PHE A 112 1.09 14.04 -12.18
N ALA A 113 -0.05 13.60 -12.69
CA ALA A 113 -0.30 12.20 -12.96
C ALA A 113 0.59 11.65 -14.07
N ARG A 114 1.31 10.56 -13.78
CA ARG A 114 1.50 9.48 -14.75
C ARG A 114 0.81 8.24 -14.20
N LEU A 115 -0.07 7.69 -14.99
CA LEU A 115 -0.83 6.48 -14.70
C LEU A 115 0.14 5.32 -14.41
N TYR A 116 -0.01 4.68 -13.25
CA TYR A 116 0.74 3.48 -12.93
C TYR A 116 0.14 2.28 -13.63
N GLN A 117 0.97 1.56 -14.36
CA GLN A 117 0.58 0.34 -15.02
C GLN A 117 0.84 -0.84 -14.08
N LEU A 118 -0.22 -1.52 -13.66
CA LEU A 118 -0.11 -2.83 -13.03
C LEU A 118 0.37 -3.82 -14.10
N ARG A 119 1.55 -4.40 -13.90
CA ARG A 119 2.02 -5.52 -14.69
C ARG A 119 1.86 -6.80 -13.88
N GLN A 120 1.09 -7.70 -14.41
CA GLN A 120 1.08 -9.08 -13.98
C GLN A 120 2.24 -9.78 -14.70
N TYR A 121 3.12 -10.40 -13.94
CA TYR A 121 4.15 -11.28 -14.49
C TYR A 121 3.65 -12.72 -14.39
N ASP A 122 3.61 -13.41 -15.50
CA ASP A 122 3.37 -14.84 -15.57
C ASP A 122 4.56 -15.63 -15.02
#